data_c04ff40ef679b4c6b1800ba477db7922
#
_entry.id   c04ff40ef679b4c6b1800ba477db7922
#
_cell.length_a   1.000
_cell.length_b   1.000
_cell.length_c   1.000
_cell.angle_alpha   90.00
_cell.angle_beta   90.00
_cell.angle_gamma   90.00
#
_symmetry.space_group_name_H-M   'P 1'
#
loop_
_entity.id
_entity.type
_entity.pdbx_description
1 polymer ?
#
loop_
_entity_poly.entity_id
_entity_poly.type
_entity_poly.pdbx_seq_one_letter_code
_entity_poly.pdbx_strand_id
1 'polypeptide(L)' 'MILTPREVASLAALTALVARIEARTGKRLTTEQPGRGSFVALLDGVAQRGVYGSRQEAVEALA' A
#
# COMPACT_ATOMS: atom_id res chain seq x y z
N MET A 1 16.27 -11.90 -9.77
CA MET A 1 15.40 -11.13 -10.67
C MET A 1 15.93 -9.70 -10.76
N ILE A 2 16.05 -9.18 -11.96
CA ILE A 2 16.51 -7.81 -12.17
C ILE A 2 15.30 -6.92 -12.40
N LEU A 3 15.13 -5.90 -11.55
CA LEU A 3 14.06 -4.93 -11.70
C LEU A 3 14.45 -3.87 -12.74
N THR A 4 13.48 -3.45 -13.54
CA THR A 4 13.68 -2.33 -14.45
C THR A 4 13.75 -1.02 -13.65
N PRO A 5 14.37 0.05 -14.20
CA PRO A 5 14.37 1.35 -13.54
C PRO A 5 12.97 1.85 -13.20
N ARG A 6 12.00 1.54 -14.05
CA ARG A 6 10.60 1.92 -13.83
C ARG A 6 10.00 1.22 -12.61
N GLU A 7 10.28 -0.08 -12.46
CA GLU A 7 9.81 -0.85 -11.31
C GLU A 7 10.45 -0.37 -10.01
N VAL A 8 11.75 -0.08 -10.06
CA VAL A 8 12.46 0.46 -8.89
C VAL A 8 11.87 1.81 -8.48
N ALA A 9 11.61 2.69 -9.43
CA ALA A 9 11.01 3.99 -9.16
C ALA A 9 9.61 3.85 -8.57
N SER A 10 8.82 2.91 -9.09
CA SER A 10 7.47 2.64 -8.60
C SER A 10 7.47 2.11 -7.16
N LEU A 11 8.39 1.19 -6.83
CA LEU A 11 8.54 0.67 -5.48
C LEU A 11 9.00 1.76 -4.50
N ALA A 12 9.93 2.62 -4.93
CA ALA A 12 10.40 3.72 -4.11
C ALA A 12 9.27 4.72 -3.82
N ALA A 13 8.44 5.02 -4.82
CA ALA A 13 7.30 5.91 -4.66
C ALA A 13 6.27 5.33 -3.68
N LEU A 14 5.99 4.04 -3.78
CA LEU A 14 5.07 3.37 -2.88
C LEU A 14 5.60 3.36 -1.45
N THR A 15 6.87 3.07 -1.27
CA THR A 15 7.52 3.08 0.06
C THR A 15 7.44 4.47 0.70
N ALA A 16 7.68 5.52 -0.08
CA ALA A 16 7.59 6.89 0.39
C ALA A 16 6.16 7.26 0.79
N LEU A 17 5.19 6.81 0.01
CA LEU A 17 3.77 7.05 0.29
C LEU A 17 3.34 6.35 1.58
N VAL A 18 3.75 5.11 1.78
CA VAL A 18 3.48 4.35 3.01
C VAL A 18 4.05 5.10 4.21
N ALA A 19 5.31 5.53 4.13
CA ALA A 19 5.97 6.26 5.21
C ALA A 19 5.22 7.55 5.54
N ARG A 20 4.74 8.26 4.53
CA ARG A 20 3.98 9.50 4.72
C ARG A 20 2.65 9.25 5.44
N ILE A 21 1.94 8.20 5.03
CA ILE A 21 0.67 7.84 5.66
C ILE A 21 0.91 7.42 7.11
N GLU A 22 1.93 6.62 7.38
CA GLU A 22 2.28 6.20 8.73
C GLU A 22 2.63 7.39 9.62
N ALA A 23 3.38 8.36 9.09
CA ALA A 23 3.73 9.57 9.83
C ALA A 23 2.51 10.42 10.16
N ARG A 24 1.58 10.53 9.22
CA ARG A 24 0.35 11.32 9.39
C ARG A 24 -0.61 10.68 10.39
N THR A 25 -0.76 9.36 10.33
CA THR A 25 -1.74 8.63 11.14
C THR A 25 -1.19 8.16 12.48
N GLY A 26 0.13 8.03 12.60
CA GLY A 26 0.77 7.42 13.76
C GLY A 26 0.54 5.91 13.83
N LYS A 27 0.11 5.30 12.74
CA LYS A 27 -0.24 3.88 12.68
C LYS A 27 0.58 3.16 11.64
N ARG A 28 0.77 1.86 11.83
CA ARG A 28 1.50 1.02 10.90
C ARG A 28 0.60 0.61 9.74
N LEU A 29 1.04 0.86 8.52
CA LEU A 29 0.29 0.52 7.31
C LEU A 29 0.79 -0.81 6.76
N THR A 30 -0.13 -1.74 6.58
CA THR A 30 0.12 -3.02 5.92
C THR A 30 -0.96 -3.25 4.87
N THR A 31 -0.76 -4.25 4.01
CA THR A 31 -1.74 -4.64 3.02
C THR A 31 -1.94 -6.16 3.07
N GLU A 32 -3.14 -6.60 2.75
CA GLU A 32 -3.47 -8.01 2.63
C GLU A 32 -4.18 -8.27 1.32
N GLN A 33 -4.07 -9.48 0.82
CA GLN A 33 -4.75 -9.93 -0.38
C GLN A 33 -5.72 -11.05 0.00
N PRO A 34 -6.97 -10.69 0.37
CA PRO A 34 -7.96 -11.71 0.77
C PRO A 34 -8.40 -12.61 -0.37
N GLY A 35 -8.21 -12.18 -1.61
CA GLY A 35 -8.53 -12.98 -2.79
C GLY A 35 -7.73 -12.52 -3.98
N ARG A 36 -7.81 -13.29 -5.08
CA ARG A 36 -7.09 -12.94 -6.31
C ARG A 36 -7.58 -11.60 -6.84
N GLY A 37 -6.66 -10.67 -7.06
CA GLY A 37 -6.98 -9.33 -7.57
C GLY A 37 -7.68 -8.43 -6.57
N SER A 38 -7.71 -8.81 -5.30
CA SER A 38 -8.36 -8.02 -4.24
C SER A 38 -7.33 -7.66 -3.17
N PHE A 39 -7.18 -6.37 -2.90
CA PHE A 39 -6.23 -5.86 -1.92
C PHE A 39 -6.94 -4.93 -0.94
N VAL A 40 -6.61 -5.07 0.33
CA VAL A 40 -7.12 -4.18 1.38
C VAL A 40 -5.94 -3.59 2.15
N ALA A 41 -6.10 -2.37 2.61
CA ALA A 41 -5.10 -1.70 3.44
C ALA A 41 -5.53 -1.79 4.91
N LEU A 42 -4.54 -1.97 5.80
CA LEU A 42 -4.77 -2.06 7.23
C LEU A 42 -3.91 -1.03 7.95
N LEU A 43 -4.49 -0.38 8.93
CA LEU A 43 -3.77 0.53 9.84
C LEU A 43 -3.80 -0.11 11.22
N ASP A 44 -2.61 -0.42 11.77
CA ASP A 44 -2.45 -1.15 13.04
C ASP A 44 -3.28 -2.44 13.08
N GLY A 45 -3.33 -3.15 11.94
CA GLY A 45 -4.06 -4.40 11.82
C GLY A 45 -5.56 -4.27 11.60
N VAL A 46 -6.07 -3.03 11.50
CA VAL A 46 -7.50 -2.77 11.28
C VAL A 46 -7.74 -2.49 9.81
N ALA A 47 -8.54 -3.33 9.16
CA ALA A 47 -8.87 -3.18 7.75
C ALA A 47 -9.60 -1.87 7.49
N GLN A 48 -9.13 -1.12 6.50
CA GLN A 48 -9.75 0.12 6.08
C GLN A 48 -10.84 -0.18 5.05
N ARG A 49 -11.77 0.75 4.88
CA ARG A 49 -12.88 0.60 3.94
C ARG A 49 -12.35 0.53 2.51
N GLY A 50 -12.90 -0.38 1.72
CA GLY A 50 -12.61 -0.50 0.31
C GLY A 50 -11.76 -1.71 -0.04
N VAL A 51 -11.97 -2.20 -1.25
CA VAL A 51 -11.20 -3.30 -1.84
C VAL A 51 -10.67 -2.80 -3.18
N TYR A 52 -9.41 -3.03 -3.44
CA TYR A 52 -8.72 -2.45 -4.60
C TYR A 52 -8.08 -3.53 -5.45
N GLY A 53 -7.81 -3.22 -6.71
CA GLY A 53 -7.26 -4.15 -7.67
C GLY A 53 -5.74 -4.35 -7.55
N SER A 54 -5.07 -3.50 -6.79
CA SER A 54 -3.63 -3.63 -6.56
C SER A 54 -3.27 -3.06 -5.19
N ARG A 55 -2.09 -3.49 -4.70
CA ARG A 55 -1.53 -2.97 -3.46
C ARG A 55 -1.34 -1.46 -3.52
N GLN A 56 -0.84 -0.96 -4.65
CA GLN A 56 -0.62 0.47 -4.85
C GLN A 56 -1.92 1.25 -4.72
N GLU A 57 -3.00 0.78 -5.35
CA GLU A 57 -4.30 1.43 -5.25
C GLU A 57 -4.83 1.45 -3.82
N ALA A 58 -4.65 0.34 -3.08
CA ALA A 58 -5.08 0.27 -1.69
C ALA A 58 -4.34 1.29 -0.82
N VAL A 59 -3.04 1.45 -1.03
CA VAL A 59 -2.23 2.44 -0.30
C VAL A 59 -2.60 3.86 -0.72
N GLU A 60 -2.76 4.12 -2.02
CA GLU A 60 -3.11 5.44 -2.53
C GLU A 60 -4.45 5.94 -2.00
N ALA A 61 -5.37 5.04 -1.72
CA ALA A 61 -6.68 5.40 -1.18
C ALA A 61 -6.59 6.04 0.21
N LEU A 62 -5.47 5.83 0.92
CA LEU A 62 -5.25 6.42 2.24
C LEU A 62 -4.41 7.71 2.20
N ALA A 63 -3.96 8.07 1.03
CA ALA A 63 -3.11 9.26 0.85
C ALA A 63 -3.88 10.57 1.10
#